data_dd89c0bae86ae4cd38380e87c5e675ea
#
_entry.id   dd89c0bae86ae4cd38380e87c5e675ea
#
_cell.length_a   1.000
_cell.length_b   1.000
_cell.length_c   1.000
_cell.angle_alpha   90.00
_cell.angle_beta   90.00
_cell.angle_gamma   90.00
#
_symmetry.space_group_name_H-M   'P 1'
#
loop_
_entity.id
_entity.type
_entity.pdbx_description
1 polymer ?
#
loop_
_entity_poly.entity_id
_entity_poly.type
_entity_poly.pdbx_seq_one_letter_code
_entity_poly.pdbx_strand_id
1 'polypeptide(L)'
;GQGPEHSSARMERYLLLCADNNIQVANCTTPANFFHVLRRQLYRSFRKPLIIFTPKSLLRHHECISSIKDFTSGGFKEIIDDTTVHPEKVDKVVLCTGKIYYEMLEENKKQKSGNIAIIRIEQLYPFPKNQLLKILKRYKNTKTFIWAQEEPANMGAWEFIYNILADDIKIKVISRPASGSPATGSNKFHIIRQQKIIDKVFELCDCPYLNDECKMVCIGNKWKSFEKELQEHNIKNIDSKLHSGKKPLK
;
A
#
# COMPACT_ATOMS: atom_id res chain seq x y z
N GLY A 1 12.07 -0.49 1.46
CA GLY A 1 12.64 -1.79 1.32
C GLY A 1 14.12 -1.83 0.98
N GLN A 2 14.96 -0.95 1.54
CA GLN A 2 16.36 -0.83 1.11
C GLN A 2 17.38 -1.28 2.16
N GLY A 3 16.98 -1.54 3.38
CA GLY A 3 17.88 -1.97 4.43
C GLY A 3 17.14 -2.63 5.59
N PRO A 4 17.78 -3.48 6.39
CA PRO A 4 17.12 -4.23 7.46
C PRO A 4 16.46 -3.31 8.48
N GLU A 5 17.14 -2.27 8.93
CA GLU A 5 16.66 -1.29 9.92
C GLU A 5 15.55 -0.38 9.37
N HIS A 6 15.48 -0.20 8.05
CA HIS A 6 14.46 0.60 7.39
C HIS A 6 13.27 -0.23 6.87
N SER A 7 13.31 -1.53 7.03
CA SER A 7 12.32 -2.48 6.48
C SER A 7 11.75 -3.41 7.55
N SER A 8 12.02 -3.14 8.82
CA SER A 8 11.61 -3.95 9.96
C SER A 8 10.30 -3.52 10.59
N ALA A 9 9.77 -2.36 10.21
CA ALA A 9 8.47 -1.89 10.68
C ALA A 9 7.37 -2.76 10.03
N ARG A 10 6.79 -3.65 10.81
CA ARG A 10 5.79 -4.62 10.36
C ARG A 10 4.41 -4.18 10.80
N MET A 11 3.64 -3.64 9.88
CA MET A 11 2.29 -3.13 10.11
C MET A 11 1.36 -4.23 10.62
N GLU A 12 1.45 -5.41 10.05
CA GLU A 12 0.65 -6.58 10.41
C GLU A 12 0.78 -6.96 11.88
N ARG A 13 1.95 -6.78 12.51
CA ARG A 13 2.15 -7.06 13.94
C ARG A 13 1.31 -6.17 14.83
N TYR A 14 1.24 -4.88 14.50
CA TYR A 14 0.42 -3.95 15.26
C TYR A 14 -1.06 -4.17 15.02
N LEU A 15 -1.44 -4.43 13.76
CA LEU A 15 -2.84 -4.72 13.42
C LEU A 15 -3.35 -5.99 14.07
N LEU A 16 -2.50 -7.01 14.23
CA LEU A 16 -2.84 -8.24 14.95
C LEU A 16 -3.12 -8.00 16.45
N LEU A 17 -2.49 -6.97 17.03
CA LEU A 17 -2.68 -6.60 18.45
C LEU A 17 -3.90 -5.68 18.67
N CYS A 18 -4.57 -5.25 17.60
CA CYS A 18 -5.68 -4.31 17.66
C CYS A 18 -6.97 -5.00 18.10
N ALA A 19 -7.51 -4.58 19.24
CA ALA A 19 -8.84 -4.99 19.73
C ALA A 19 -9.40 -3.90 20.65
N ASP A 20 -10.71 -3.81 20.77
CA ASP A 20 -11.42 -2.95 21.75
C ASP A 20 -10.95 -1.48 21.76
N ASN A 21 -10.50 -0.99 20.63
CA ASN A 21 -9.90 0.34 20.49
C ASN A 21 -8.70 0.57 21.42
N ASN A 22 -7.91 -0.47 21.70
CA ASN A 22 -6.77 -0.42 22.63
C ASN A 22 -5.62 0.48 22.18
N ILE A 23 -5.33 0.50 20.89
CA ILE A 23 -4.27 1.32 20.27
C ILE A 23 -4.82 2.09 19.06
N GLN A 24 -4.01 2.94 18.46
CA GLN A 24 -4.28 3.59 17.20
C GLN A 24 -3.15 3.30 16.22
N VAL A 25 -3.47 3.00 14.98
CA VAL A 25 -2.49 2.73 13.92
C VAL A 25 -2.77 3.67 12.74
N ALA A 26 -1.79 4.47 12.37
CA ALA A 26 -1.89 5.45 11.30
C ALA A 26 -0.67 5.39 10.36
N ASN A 27 -0.89 5.78 9.11
CA ASN A 27 0.15 5.92 8.09
C ASN A 27 -0.17 7.15 7.23
N CYS A 28 0.32 8.30 7.68
CA CYS A 28 -0.03 9.60 7.10
C CYS A 28 0.71 9.86 5.79
N THR A 29 -0.02 10.32 4.78
CA THR A 29 0.53 10.65 3.47
C THR A 29 0.78 12.14 3.25
N THR A 30 0.28 13.03 4.12
CA THR A 30 0.52 14.48 4.02
C THR A 30 1.09 15.07 5.30
N PRO A 31 1.91 16.13 5.21
CA PRO A 31 2.44 16.83 6.40
C PRO A 31 1.35 17.35 7.34
N ALA A 32 0.28 17.94 6.79
CA ALA A 32 -0.82 18.46 7.61
C ALA A 32 -1.56 17.33 8.33
N ASN A 33 -1.79 16.20 7.68
CA ASN A 33 -2.45 15.07 8.33
C ASN A 33 -1.57 14.45 9.42
N PHE A 34 -0.26 14.40 9.21
CA PHE A 34 0.71 13.99 10.22
C PHE A 34 0.68 14.95 11.44
N PHE A 35 0.67 16.25 11.21
CA PHE A 35 0.50 17.25 12.27
C PHE A 35 -0.82 17.02 13.04
N HIS A 36 -1.92 16.85 12.33
CA HIS A 36 -3.23 16.70 12.95
C HIS A 36 -3.41 15.38 13.72
N VAL A 37 -2.75 14.29 13.34
CA VAL A 37 -2.81 13.05 14.13
C VAL A 37 -2.12 13.22 15.48
N LEU A 38 -0.98 13.96 15.52
CA LEU A 38 -0.29 14.28 16.76
C LEU A 38 -1.11 15.25 17.62
N ARG A 39 -1.66 16.31 17.00
CA ARG A 39 -2.55 17.25 17.67
C ARG A 39 -3.76 16.51 18.26
N ARG A 40 -4.43 15.65 17.50
CA ARG A 40 -5.54 14.83 17.98
C ARG A 40 -5.15 13.98 19.18
N GLN A 41 -3.97 13.36 19.16
CA GLN A 41 -3.46 12.54 20.27
C GLN A 41 -3.34 13.33 21.57
N LEU A 42 -2.91 14.57 21.49
CA LEU A 42 -2.75 15.45 22.67
C LEU A 42 -4.12 15.94 23.21
N TYR A 43 -5.06 16.25 22.32
CA TYR A 43 -6.36 16.82 22.70
C TYR A 43 -7.41 15.79 23.14
N ARG A 44 -7.21 14.49 22.89
CA ARG A 44 -8.14 13.46 23.35
C ARG A 44 -8.17 13.34 24.88
N SER A 45 -9.35 13.09 25.43
CA SER A 45 -9.56 12.90 26.87
C SER A 45 -8.98 11.59 27.42
N PHE A 46 -8.54 10.69 26.54
CA PHE A 46 -7.94 9.41 26.89
C PHE A 46 -6.50 9.31 26.38
N ARG A 47 -5.72 8.42 26.98
CA ARG A 47 -4.34 8.11 26.58
C ARG A 47 -4.26 6.66 26.12
N LYS A 48 -4.21 6.43 24.80
CA LYS A 48 -3.97 5.13 24.17
C LYS A 48 -2.76 5.25 23.24
N PRO A 49 -1.92 4.22 23.11
CA PRO A 49 -0.78 4.26 22.21
C PRO A 49 -1.18 4.64 20.78
N LEU A 50 -0.37 5.48 20.16
CA LEU A 50 -0.48 5.85 18.76
C LEU A 50 0.76 5.35 18.02
N ILE A 51 0.55 4.42 17.10
CA ILE A 51 1.58 3.87 16.23
C ILE A 51 1.47 4.57 14.89
N ILE A 52 2.55 5.23 14.45
CA ILE A 52 2.59 5.94 13.17
C ILE A 52 3.68 5.32 12.29
N PHE A 53 3.30 4.83 11.13
CA PHE A 53 4.24 4.43 10.09
C PHE A 53 4.71 5.66 9.32
N THR A 54 6.03 5.82 9.17
CA THR A 54 6.65 7.04 8.65
C THR A 54 7.68 6.72 7.59
N PRO A 55 7.29 6.58 6.32
CA PRO A 55 8.24 6.37 5.23
C PRO A 55 9.20 7.54 5.09
N LYS A 56 10.51 7.32 5.21
CA LYS A 56 11.54 8.38 5.12
C LYS A 56 11.51 9.13 3.79
N SER A 57 11.15 8.45 2.69
CA SER A 57 11.07 9.06 1.37
C SER A 57 10.08 10.22 1.29
N LEU A 58 9.01 10.20 2.07
CA LEU A 58 8.01 11.27 2.07
C LEU A 58 8.55 12.59 2.66
N LEU A 59 9.59 12.55 3.49
CA LEU A 59 10.20 13.77 4.04
C LEU A 59 10.84 14.67 2.97
N ARG A 60 11.12 14.13 1.78
CA ARG A 60 11.75 14.84 0.66
C ARG A 60 10.96 14.74 -0.63
N HIS A 61 9.76 14.19 -0.59
CA HIS A 61 8.93 14.00 -1.76
C HIS A 61 8.28 15.32 -2.17
N HIS A 62 8.51 15.77 -3.39
CA HIS A 62 8.09 17.09 -3.88
C HIS A 62 6.55 17.29 -3.88
N GLU A 63 5.77 16.23 -4.01
CA GLU A 63 4.31 16.30 -3.94
C GLU A 63 3.76 16.05 -2.52
N CYS A 64 4.59 15.62 -1.58
CA CYS A 64 4.18 15.44 -0.18
C CYS A 64 4.25 16.78 0.57
N ILE A 65 3.40 17.71 0.15
CA ILE A 65 3.31 19.06 0.70
C ILE A 65 1.90 19.33 1.21
N SER A 66 1.74 20.36 2.02
CA SER A 66 0.45 20.84 2.51
C SER A 66 0.45 22.36 2.55
N SER A 67 -0.68 22.99 2.27
CA SER A 67 -0.84 24.41 2.40
C SER A 67 -0.87 24.82 3.88
N ILE A 68 -0.54 26.06 4.19
CA ILE A 68 -0.65 26.59 5.58
C ILE A 68 -2.08 26.43 6.09
N LYS A 69 -3.07 26.62 5.23
CA LYS A 69 -4.49 26.44 5.57
C LYS A 69 -4.79 25.03 6.06
N ASP A 70 -4.15 24.01 5.50
CA ASP A 70 -4.35 22.62 5.92
C ASP A 70 -3.87 22.37 7.36
N PHE A 71 -2.90 23.15 7.87
CA PHE A 71 -2.45 23.06 9.26
C PHE A 71 -3.31 23.86 10.22
N THR A 72 -3.86 24.99 9.77
CA THR A 72 -4.57 25.94 10.64
C THR A 72 -6.06 25.66 10.74
N SER A 73 -6.63 24.87 9.83
CA SER A 73 -8.05 24.53 9.80
C SER A 73 -8.30 23.04 9.66
N GLY A 74 -9.43 22.59 10.16
CA GLY A 74 -9.81 21.17 10.11
C GLY A 74 -9.15 20.31 11.18
N GLY A 75 -8.89 19.05 10.83
CA GLY A 75 -8.35 18.05 11.74
C GLY A 75 -7.81 16.83 11.00
N PHE A 76 -7.47 15.80 11.75
CA PHE A 76 -6.98 14.56 11.18
C PHE A 76 -8.07 13.89 10.32
N LYS A 77 -7.70 13.58 9.09
CA LYS A 77 -8.54 12.86 8.14
C LYS A 77 -8.15 11.38 8.17
N GLU A 78 -9.06 10.54 8.61
CA GLU A 78 -8.84 9.09 8.70
C GLU A 78 -8.80 8.44 7.33
N ILE A 79 -9.52 9.04 6.37
CA ILE A 79 -9.52 8.69 4.96
C ILE A 79 -9.38 9.96 4.15
N ILE A 80 -8.58 9.93 3.12
CA ILE A 80 -8.49 11.01 2.13
C ILE A 80 -8.98 10.47 0.80
N ASP A 81 -10.13 11.00 0.37
CA ASP A 81 -10.75 10.65 -0.92
C ASP A 81 -9.99 11.29 -2.09
N ASP A 82 -10.19 10.74 -3.27
CA ASP A 82 -9.65 11.32 -4.50
C ASP A 82 -10.56 12.48 -4.96
N THR A 83 -10.02 13.68 -4.91
CA THR A 83 -10.74 14.90 -5.34
C THR A 83 -10.39 15.30 -6.77
N THR A 84 -9.52 14.55 -7.44
CA THR A 84 -9.03 14.88 -8.80
C THR A 84 -9.86 14.24 -9.90
N VAL A 85 -10.68 13.25 -9.57
CA VAL A 85 -11.51 12.51 -10.52
C VAL A 85 -13.00 12.84 -10.37
N HIS A 86 -13.74 12.65 -11.45
CA HIS A 86 -15.19 12.72 -11.43
C HIS A 86 -15.76 11.34 -11.03
N PRO A 87 -16.45 11.20 -9.88
CA PRO A 87 -16.89 9.91 -9.37
C PRO A 87 -17.70 9.06 -10.37
N GLU A 88 -18.46 9.72 -11.23
CA GLU A 88 -19.29 9.08 -12.25
C GLU A 88 -18.50 8.43 -13.40
N LYS A 89 -17.24 8.85 -13.60
CA LYS A 89 -16.34 8.30 -14.62
C LYS A 89 -15.47 7.16 -14.08
N VAL A 90 -15.49 6.94 -12.77
CA VAL A 90 -14.62 5.96 -12.12
C VAL A 90 -15.20 4.55 -12.24
N ASP A 91 -14.44 3.66 -12.85
CA ASP A 91 -14.76 2.23 -12.95
C ASP A 91 -13.87 1.36 -12.04
N LYS A 92 -12.77 1.93 -11.55
CA LYS A 92 -11.82 1.26 -10.65
C LYS A 92 -11.50 2.16 -9.44
N VAL A 93 -11.68 1.62 -8.24
CA VAL A 93 -11.27 2.28 -6.99
C VAL A 93 -10.10 1.53 -6.39
N VAL A 94 -9.02 2.25 -6.11
CA VAL A 94 -7.81 1.72 -5.47
C VAL A 94 -7.71 2.29 -4.06
N LEU A 95 -7.74 1.41 -3.08
CA LEU A 95 -7.47 1.72 -1.67
C LEU A 95 -5.99 1.46 -1.39
N CYS A 96 -5.33 2.36 -0.70
CA CYS A 96 -3.93 2.19 -0.31
C CYS A 96 -3.62 2.91 1.01
N THR A 97 -2.44 2.67 1.54
CA THR A 97 -1.89 3.41 2.69
C THR A 97 -0.42 3.73 2.45
N GLY A 98 0.04 4.88 2.95
CA GLY A 98 1.44 5.29 2.88
C GLY A 98 1.94 5.73 1.50
N LYS A 99 3.25 5.60 1.30
CA LYS A 99 3.97 6.24 0.19
C LYS A 99 3.61 5.74 -1.21
N ILE A 100 3.11 4.51 -1.36
CA ILE A 100 2.69 3.95 -2.65
C ILE A 100 1.65 4.83 -3.35
N TYR A 101 0.90 5.62 -2.59
CA TYR A 101 -0.02 6.61 -3.12
C TYR A 101 0.65 7.52 -4.15
N TYR A 102 1.84 8.03 -3.84
CA TYR A 102 2.50 9.00 -4.73
C TYR A 102 2.99 8.38 -6.03
N GLU A 103 3.47 7.14 -5.99
CA GLU A 103 3.87 6.40 -7.17
C GLU A 103 2.64 6.12 -8.08
N MET A 104 1.52 5.75 -7.48
CA MET A 104 0.25 5.60 -8.22
C MET A 104 -0.28 6.94 -8.74
N LEU A 105 -0.15 8.02 -7.97
CA LEU A 105 -0.57 9.35 -8.40
C LEU A 105 0.23 9.82 -9.63
N GLU A 106 1.55 9.60 -9.63
CA GLU A 106 2.41 9.92 -10.77
C GLU A 106 1.97 9.16 -12.02
N GLU A 107 1.71 7.86 -11.89
CA GLU A 107 1.26 7.05 -13.01
C GLU A 107 -0.14 7.46 -13.49
N ASN A 108 -1.06 7.73 -12.58
CA ASN A 108 -2.42 8.19 -12.92
C ASN A 108 -2.40 9.51 -13.72
N LYS A 109 -1.49 10.43 -13.36
CA LYS A 109 -1.27 11.67 -14.12
C LYS A 109 -0.75 11.43 -15.53
N LYS A 110 0.11 10.42 -15.72
CA LYS A 110 0.63 10.04 -17.05
C LYS A 110 -0.48 9.48 -17.95
N GLN A 111 -1.33 8.63 -17.40
CA GLN A 111 -2.36 7.94 -18.16
C GLN A 111 -3.55 8.84 -18.54
N LYS A 112 -3.85 9.86 -17.75
CA LYS A 112 -4.93 10.84 -17.99
C LYS A 112 -6.32 10.23 -18.24
N SER A 113 -6.55 8.99 -17.87
CA SER A 113 -7.81 8.28 -18.15
C SER A 113 -8.97 8.79 -17.30
N GLY A 114 -8.70 9.25 -16.08
CA GLY A 114 -9.70 9.78 -15.15
C GLY A 114 -10.70 8.74 -14.63
N ASN A 115 -10.49 7.46 -14.94
CA ASN A 115 -11.39 6.36 -14.58
C ASN A 115 -10.94 5.60 -13.33
N ILE A 116 -9.80 5.96 -12.73
CA ILE A 116 -9.26 5.34 -11.52
C ILE A 116 -9.26 6.37 -10.39
N ALA A 117 -9.92 6.06 -9.28
CA ALA A 117 -9.83 6.83 -8.04
C ALA A 117 -8.86 6.16 -7.05
N ILE A 118 -7.98 6.96 -6.45
CA ILE A 118 -6.99 6.49 -5.47
C ILE A 118 -7.35 7.06 -4.09
N ILE A 119 -7.90 6.23 -3.21
CA ILE A 119 -8.34 6.61 -1.87
C ILE A 119 -7.30 6.16 -0.85
N ARG A 120 -6.88 7.09 0.00
CA ARG A 120 -5.87 6.86 1.04
C ARG A 120 -6.50 6.54 2.37
N ILE A 121 -6.14 5.41 2.94
CA ILE A 121 -6.49 5.03 4.31
C ILE A 121 -5.35 5.49 5.23
N GLU A 122 -5.57 6.62 5.89
CA GLU A 122 -4.58 7.25 6.77
C GLU A 122 -4.61 6.64 8.17
N GLN A 123 -5.79 6.18 8.63
CA GLN A 123 -5.95 5.44 9.87
C GLN A 123 -6.38 4.01 9.59
N LEU A 124 -5.52 3.08 9.96
CA LEU A 124 -5.79 1.65 9.84
C LEU A 124 -6.57 1.10 11.04
N TYR A 125 -6.31 1.64 12.24
CA TYR A 125 -7.05 1.24 13.43
C TYR A 125 -7.23 2.40 14.42
N PRO A 126 -8.42 2.57 15.01
CA PRO A 126 -9.70 1.94 14.65
C PRO A 126 -10.06 2.23 13.19
N PHE A 127 -10.50 1.20 12.47
CA PHE A 127 -10.78 1.34 11.04
C PHE A 127 -12.07 2.14 10.79
N PRO A 128 -12.04 3.19 9.98
CA PRO A 128 -13.20 4.07 9.75
C PRO A 128 -14.15 3.49 8.69
N LYS A 129 -14.66 2.27 8.92
CA LYS A 129 -15.47 1.48 7.97
C LYS A 129 -16.67 2.28 7.41
N ASN A 130 -17.46 2.86 8.29
CA ASN A 130 -18.67 3.60 7.88
C ASN A 130 -18.34 4.81 7.01
N GLN A 131 -17.24 5.51 7.31
CA GLN A 131 -16.76 6.63 6.51
C GLN A 131 -16.30 6.15 5.12
N LEU A 132 -15.55 5.05 5.06
CA LEU A 132 -15.12 4.47 3.79
C LEU A 132 -16.33 4.07 2.93
N LEU A 133 -17.28 3.33 3.47
CA LEU A 133 -18.47 2.89 2.74
C LEU A 133 -19.30 4.08 2.22
N LYS A 134 -19.36 5.17 3.01
CA LYS A 134 -20.02 6.41 2.56
C LYS A 134 -19.29 7.05 1.37
N ILE A 135 -17.97 7.05 1.39
CA ILE A 135 -17.14 7.55 0.26
C ILE A 135 -17.36 6.66 -0.96
N LEU A 136 -17.29 5.33 -0.81
CA LEU A 136 -17.44 4.38 -1.92
C LEU A 136 -18.80 4.48 -2.60
N LYS A 137 -19.87 4.83 -1.90
CA LYS A 137 -21.21 5.06 -2.49
C LYS A 137 -21.23 6.18 -3.53
N ARG A 138 -20.24 7.06 -3.55
CA ARG A 138 -20.10 8.12 -4.58
C ARG A 138 -19.69 7.54 -5.94
N TYR A 139 -18.95 6.43 -5.94
CA TYR A 139 -18.38 5.79 -7.11
C TYR A 139 -19.32 4.69 -7.64
N LYS A 140 -20.50 5.10 -8.13
CA LYS A 140 -21.60 4.18 -8.50
C LYS A 140 -21.27 3.24 -9.67
N ASN A 141 -20.35 3.65 -10.54
CA ASN A 141 -19.98 2.90 -11.75
C ASN A 141 -18.77 1.99 -11.54
N THR A 142 -18.28 1.90 -10.31
CA THR A 142 -17.09 1.08 -10.01
C THR A 142 -17.36 -0.39 -10.21
N LYS A 143 -16.55 -1.01 -11.05
CA LYS A 143 -16.55 -2.46 -11.34
C LYS A 143 -15.52 -3.22 -10.50
N THR A 144 -14.46 -2.53 -10.09
CA THR A 144 -13.32 -3.17 -9.43
C THR A 144 -12.84 -2.36 -8.23
N PHE A 145 -12.76 -3.02 -7.08
CA PHE A 145 -12.12 -2.49 -5.87
C PHE A 145 -10.81 -3.22 -5.64
N ILE A 146 -9.74 -2.46 -5.40
CA ILE A 146 -8.39 -2.96 -5.21
C ILE A 146 -7.83 -2.43 -3.90
N TRP A 147 -7.17 -3.27 -3.14
CA TRP A 147 -6.20 -2.87 -2.13
C TRP A 147 -4.81 -2.97 -2.73
N ALA A 148 -4.08 -1.87 -2.81
CA ALA A 148 -2.71 -1.83 -3.30
C ALA A 148 -1.73 -1.61 -2.14
N GLN A 149 -0.73 -2.48 -2.00
CA GLN A 149 0.30 -2.38 -0.98
C GLN A 149 1.68 -2.79 -1.49
N GLU A 150 2.72 -2.24 -0.88
CA GLU A 150 4.13 -2.57 -1.20
C GLU A 150 4.61 -3.84 -0.50
N GLU A 151 4.02 -4.13 0.64
CA GLU A 151 4.34 -5.29 1.46
C GLU A 151 3.97 -6.59 0.72
N PRO A 152 4.63 -7.72 1.07
CA PRO A 152 4.20 -9.03 0.61
C PRO A 152 2.74 -9.34 0.99
N ALA A 153 2.09 -10.22 0.25
CA ALA A 153 0.68 -10.56 0.44
C ALA A 153 0.35 -11.07 1.85
N ASN A 154 1.28 -11.73 2.50
CA ASN A 154 1.15 -12.24 3.88
C ASN A 154 1.58 -11.22 4.94
N MET A 155 1.84 -9.97 4.56
CA MET A 155 2.27 -8.87 5.43
C MET A 155 1.47 -7.60 5.12
N GLY A 156 1.78 -6.51 5.84
CA GLY A 156 1.10 -5.24 5.65
C GLY A 156 -0.31 -5.24 6.22
N ALA A 157 -1.22 -4.51 5.58
CA ALA A 157 -2.58 -4.34 6.07
C ALA A 157 -3.61 -5.22 5.36
N TRP A 158 -3.24 -5.96 4.32
CA TRP A 158 -4.20 -6.66 3.46
C TRP A 158 -5.17 -7.58 4.21
N GLU A 159 -4.67 -8.51 5.00
CA GLU A 159 -5.53 -9.47 5.70
C GLU A 159 -6.49 -8.77 6.66
N PHE A 160 -6.00 -7.75 7.37
CA PHE A 160 -6.81 -6.93 8.27
C PHE A 160 -7.92 -6.20 7.52
N ILE A 161 -7.59 -5.55 6.41
CA ILE A 161 -8.55 -4.81 5.57
C ILE A 161 -9.57 -5.76 4.93
N TYR A 162 -9.11 -6.90 4.43
CA TYR A 162 -9.99 -7.91 3.82
C TYR A 162 -11.03 -8.41 4.82
N ASN A 163 -10.62 -8.78 6.02
CA ASN A 163 -11.53 -9.26 7.06
C ASN A 163 -12.59 -8.22 7.47
N ILE A 164 -12.28 -6.93 7.35
CA ILE A 164 -13.24 -5.86 7.66
C ILE A 164 -14.23 -5.61 6.51
N LEU A 165 -13.78 -5.72 5.27
CA LEU A 165 -14.51 -5.25 4.08
C LEU A 165 -15.14 -6.37 3.24
N ALA A 166 -14.77 -7.64 3.45
CA ALA A 166 -15.16 -8.75 2.58
C ALA A 166 -16.68 -8.95 2.45
N ASP A 167 -17.42 -8.62 3.51
CA ASP A 167 -18.89 -8.73 3.51
C ASP A 167 -19.58 -7.55 2.79
N ASP A 168 -18.90 -6.43 2.62
CA ASP A 168 -19.48 -5.21 2.04
C ASP A 168 -19.10 -5.01 0.58
N ILE A 169 -17.85 -5.34 0.21
CA ILE A 169 -17.33 -5.13 -1.14
C ILE A 169 -16.43 -6.30 -1.58
N LYS A 170 -16.52 -6.63 -2.86
CA LYS A 170 -15.61 -7.60 -3.48
C LYS A 170 -14.27 -6.91 -3.78
N ILE A 171 -13.34 -6.95 -2.83
CA ILE A 171 -12.04 -6.31 -2.94
C ILE A 171 -10.95 -7.32 -3.32
N LYS A 172 -10.04 -6.92 -4.22
CA LYS A 172 -8.87 -7.70 -4.65
C LYS A 172 -7.59 -7.06 -4.13
N VAL A 173 -6.53 -7.84 -3.93
CA VAL A 173 -5.22 -7.31 -3.55
C VAL A 173 -4.26 -7.25 -4.73
N ILE A 174 -3.51 -6.16 -4.82
CA ILE A 174 -2.31 -6.06 -5.65
C ILE A 174 -1.12 -5.79 -4.71
N SER A 175 -0.20 -6.74 -4.66
CA SER A 175 0.95 -6.70 -3.76
C SER A 175 2.12 -7.51 -4.33
N ARG A 176 3.22 -7.58 -3.60
CA ARG A 176 4.27 -8.59 -3.85
C ARG A 176 3.78 -9.98 -3.43
N PRO A 177 4.37 -11.08 -3.97
CA PRO A 177 4.10 -12.43 -3.48
C PRO A 177 4.34 -12.55 -1.99
N ALA A 178 3.69 -13.55 -1.38
CA ALA A 178 4.01 -13.93 -0.01
C ALA A 178 5.52 -14.22 0.14
N SER A 179 6.10 -13.71 1.23
CA SER A 179 7.53 -13.79 1.47
C SER A 179 7.83 -13.91 2.96
N GLY A 180 8.89 -14.63 3.31
CA GLY A 180 9.41 -14.65 4.68
C GLY A 180 10.14 -13.36 5.07
N SER A 181 10.46 -12.48 4.10
CA SER A 181 11.15 -11.22 4.34
C SER A 181 10.28 -10.03 3.93
N PRO A 182 10.19 -8.96 4.75
CA PRO A 182 9.46 -7.75 4.41
C PRO A 182 10.13 -6.94 3.29
N ALA A 183 11.44 -7.12 3.08
CA ALA A 183 12.23 -6.39 2.09
C ALA A 183 12.89 -7.32 1.09
N THR A 184 13.15 -6.81 -0.12
CA THR A 184 13.78 -7.57 -1.20
C THR A 184 15.29 -7.79 -1.02
N GLY A 185 15.95 -7.05 -0.13
CA GLY A 185 17.41 -7.14 0.08
C GLY A 185 18.27 -6.60 -1.08
N SER A 186 17.67 -6.32 -2.23
CA SER A 186 18.33 -5.75 -3.40
C SER A 186 17.53 -4.56 -3.93
N ASN A 187 18.19 -3.40 -4.07
CA ASN A 187 17.56 -2.20 -4.59
C ASN A 187 17.06 -2.40 -6.04
N LYS A 188 17.82 -3.09 -6.89
CA LYS A 188 17.41 -3.36 -8.26
C LYS A 188 16.12 -4.17 -8.33
N PHE A 189 16.01 -5.23 -7.54
CA PHE A 189 14.77 -6.02 -7.46
C PHE A 189 13.63 -5.25 -6.82
N HIS A 190 13.93 -4.42 -5.84
CA HIS A 190 12.91 -3.56 -5.23
C HIS A 190 12.25 -2.67 -6.29
N ILE A 191 13.05 -1.96 -7.09
CA ILE A 191 12.53 -1.07 -8.14
C ILE A 191 11.65 -1.84 -9.14
N ILE A 192 12.13 -3.00 -9.62
CA ILE A 192 11.37 -3.82 -10.58
C ILE A 192 10.05 -4.29 -10.00
N ARG A 193 10.06 -4.80 -8.76
CA ARG A 193 8.85 -5.32 -8.10
C ARG A 193 7.87 -4.21 -7.74
N GLN A 194 8.38 -3.04 -7.37
CA GLN A 194 7.55 -1.88 -7.10
C GLN A 194 6.87 -1.40 -8.38
N GLN A 195 7.62 -1.29 -9.49
CA GLN A 195 7.03 -0.92 -10.77
C GLN A 195 5.95 -1.91 -11.22
N LYS A 196 6.18 -3.22 -11.04
CA LYS A 196 5.16 -4.23 -11.35
C LYS A 196 3.85 -4.07 -10.57
N ILE A 197 3.89 -3.59 -9.33
CA ILE A 197 2.67 -3.29 -8.57
C ILE A 197 1.93 -2.13 -9.23
N ILE A 198 2.64 -1.06 -9.57
CA ILE A 198 2.06 0.11 -10.22
C ILE A 198 1.45 -0.28 -11.58
N ASP A 199 2.21 -0.95 -12.42
CA ASP A 199 1.73 -1.42 -13.72
C ASP A 199 0.44 -2.23 -13.61
N LYS A 200 0.34 -3.08 -12.60
CA LYS A 200 -0.86 -3.89 -12.36
C LYS A 200 -2.09 -3.11 -11.92
N VAL A 201 -1.88 -2.04 -11.17
CA VAL A 201 -3.01 -1.16 -10.78
C VAL A 201 -3.63 -0.51 -12.01
N PHE A 202 -2.80 -0.14 -12.98
CA PHE A 202 -3.21 0.67 -14.13
C PHE A 202 -3.47 -0.12 -15.42
N GLU A 203 -2.88 -1.28 -15.58
CA GLU A 203 -3.09 -2.11 -16.76
C GLU A 203 -4.35 -2.96 -16.66
N LEU A 204 -5.03 -3.13 -17.79
CA LEU A 204 -5.97 -4.22 -17.96
C LEU A 204 -5.17 -5.52 -17.91
N CYS A 205 -5.47 -6.35 -16.96
CA CYS A 205 -4.75 -7.59 -16.75
C CYS A 205 -5.10 -8.59 -17.86
N ASP A 206 -4.17 -8.94 -18.74
CA ASP A 206 -4.32 -10.02 -19.74
C ASP A 206 -4.31 -11.42 -19.12
N CYS A 207 -4.60 -11.52 -17.85
CA CYS A 207 -4.62 -12.78 -17.12
C CYS A 207 -5.91 -13.55 -17.47
N PRO A 208 -5.84 -14.81 -17.89
CA PRO A 208 -7.02 -15.63 -18.17
C PRO A 208 -7.91 -15.87 -16.93
N TYR A 209 -7.41 -15.57 -15.74
CA TYR A 209 -8.15 -15.66 -14.47
C TYR A 209 -8.73 -14.32 -14.00
N LEU A 210 -8.92 -13.35 -14.89
CA LEU A 210 -9.54 -12.03 -14.61
C LEU A 210 -11.00 -12.12 -14.15
N ASN A 211 -11.59 -13.29 -14.32
CA ASN A 211 -12.95 -13.55 -13.88
C ASN A 211 -13.01 -13.70 -12.36
N ASP A 212 -14.20 -13.66 -11.81
CA ASP A 212 -14.55 -13.69 -10.38
C ASP A 212 -13.82 -14.70 -9.48
N GLU A 213 -13.06 -15.61 -10.09
CA GLU A 213 -12.28 -16.67 -9.44
C GLU A 213 -10.82 -16.29 -9.14
N CYS A 214 -10.33 -15.12 -9.56
CA CYS A 214 -8.95 -14.72 -9.31
C CYS A 214 -8.74 -14.39 -7.82
N LYS A 215 -8.48 -15.42 -7.04
CA LYS A 215 -8.05 -15.32 -5.63
C LYS A 215 -6.55 -15.06 -5.48
N MET A 216 -5.83 -14.87 -6.60
CA MET A 216 -4.38 -14.82 -6.58
C MET A 216 -3.86 -13.40 -6.36
N VAL A 217 -2.82 -13.32 -5.57
CA VAL A 217 -1.94 -12.15 -5.46
C VAL A 217 -1.31 -11.90 -6.83
N CYS A 218 -1.79 -10.89 -7.53
CA CYS A 218 -1.37 -10.62 -8.89
C CYS A 218 -0.08 -9.83 -8.94
N ILE A 219 1.01 -10.44 -9.41
CA ILE A 219 2.27 -9.76 -9.66
C ILE A 219 2.73 -10.11 -11.07
N GLY A 220 2.32 -9.32 -12.04
CA GLY A 220 2.67 -9.54 -13.44
C GLY A 220 1.97 -10.73 -14.09
N ASN A 221 1.89 -10.70 -15.43
CA ASN A 221 1.08 -11.60 -16.26
C ASN A 221 1.53 -13.07 -16.26
N LYS A 222 2.60 -13.40 -15.59
CA LYS A 222 3.05 -14.78 -15.41
C LYS A 222 3.77 -14.88 -14.08
N TRP A 223 3.42 -15.88 -13.33
CA TRP A 223 4.22 -16.35 -12.23
C TRP A 223 5.58 -16.80 -12.79
N LYS A 224 6.57 -15.90 -12.72
CA LYS A 224 7.94 -16.23 -13.06
C LYS A 224 8.63 -16.65 -11.80
N SER A 225 9.25 -17.82 -11.81
CA SER A 225 10.12 -18.23 -10.74
C SER A 225 11.23 -17.17 -10.55
N PHE A 226 11.74 -17.04 -9.36
CA PHE A 226 12.88 -16.16 -9.04
C PHE A 226 14.05 -16.33 -10.02
N GLU A 227 14.31 -17.55 -10.48
CA GLU A 227 15.32 -17.88 -11.49
C GLU A 227 15.03 -17.26 -12.86
N LYS A 228 13.76 -17.22 -13.29
CA LYS A 228 13.37 -16.55 -14.53
C LYS A 228 13.49 -15.03 -14.42
N GLU A 229 13.16 -14.44 -13.28
CA GLU A 229 13.40 -13.01 -13.03
C GLU A 229 14.91 -12.68 -13.11
N LEU A 230 15.76 -13.55 -12.59
CA LEU A 230 17.20 -13.42 -12.67
C LEU A 230 17.73 -13.49 -14.12
N GLN A 231 17.21 -14.42 -14.92
CA GLN A 231 17.62 -14.60 -16.32
C GLN A 231 17.19 -13.44 -17.22
N GLU A 232 15.95 -12.94 -17.05
CA GLU A 232 15.41 -11.84 -17.88
C GLU A 232 16.10 -10.52 -17.65
N HIS A 233 16.65 -10.29 -16.47
CA HIS A 233 17.37 -9.06 -16.13
C HIS A 233 18.88 -9.16 -16.22
N ASN A 234 19.41 -10.19 -16.91
CA ASN A 234 20.86 -10.40 -17.10
C ASN A 234 21.66 -10.39 -15.77
N ILE A 235 21.05 -10.81 -14.69
CA ILE A 235 21.74 -10.99 -13.41
C ILE A 235 22.36 -12.38 -13.44
N LYS A 236 23.55 -12.47 -14.05
CA LYS A 236 24.35 -13.72 -14.05
C LYS A 236 24.59 -14.14 -12.60
N ASN A 237 24.08 -15.32 -12.28
CA ASN A 237 24.39 -16.18 -11.15
C ASN A 237 25.06 -15.53 -9.93
N ILE A 238 24.22 -15.12 -8.96
CA ILE A 238 24.68 -14.83 -7.60
C ILE A 238 25.06 -16.15 -6.87
N ASP A 239 24.42 -17.27 -7.23
CA ASP A 239 24.64 -18.58 -6.59
C ASP A 239 26.01 -19.18 -6.82
N SER A 240 26.66 -18.94 -7.96
CA SER A 240 27.99 -19.48 -8.20
C SER A 240 29.06 -18.86 -7.29
N LYS A 241 28.84 -17.68 -6.73
CA LYS A 241 29.76 -17.03 -5.78
C LYS A 241 29.51 -17.41 -4.32
N LEU A 242 28.29 -17.81 -3.97
CA LEU A 242 27.94 -18.20 -2.60
C LEU A 242 28.40 -19.63 -2.25
N HIS A 243 28.54 -20.52 -3.25
CA HIS A 243 28.97 -21.89 -3.03
C HIS A 243 30.46 -22.14 -3.22
N SER A 244 31.21 -21.17 -3.78
CA SER A 244 32.68 -21.31 -3.95
C SER A 244 33.49 -21.03 -2.66
N GLY A 245 32.84 -20.70 -1.55
CA GLY A 245 33.49 -20.30 -0.30
C GLY A 245 33.62 -21.40 0.76
N LYS A 246 33.22 -22.63 0.50
CA LYS A 246 33.38 -23.72 1.49
C LYS A 246 34.72 -24.41 1.29
N LYS A 247 35.77 -23.91 1.94
CA LYS A 247 36.91 -24.76 2.31
C LYS A 247 36.45 -25.66 3.45
N PRO A 248 36.70 -26.98 3.39
CA PRO A 248 36.42 -27.84 4.51
C PRO A 248 37.38 -27.47 5.65
N LEU A 249 36.78 -27.23 6.82
CA LEU A 249 37.55 -27.17 8.06
C LEU A 249 38.16 -28.56 8.31
N LYS A 250 39.50 -28.59 8.39
CA LYS A 250 40.24 -29.75 8.90
C LYS A 250 40.13 -29.77 10.41
#